data_6105ef6c7127d9d94477304ba65481f0
#
_entry.id   6105ef6c7127d9d94477304ba65481f0
#
_cell.length_a   1.000
_cell.length_b   1.000
_cell.length_c   1.000
_cell.angle_alpha   90.00
_cell.angle_beta   90.00
_cell.angle_gamma   90.00
#
_symmetry.space_group_name_H-M   'P 1'
#
loop_
_entity.id
_entity.type
_entity.pdbx_description
1 polymer ?
#
loop_
_entity_poly.entity_id
_entity_poly.type
_entity_poly.pdbx_seq_one_letter_code
_entity_poly.pdbx_strand_id
1 'polypeptide(L)'
;MKRLTALLLAAALALSLAACGPEGKAADTVRYGLSNAWDALMPYNSPSGSNYSRIIYDKIYDRLAYVHADGTLEPRAASSWESADGGTAALFHLDEKAAFHDGTPVTAEHWTDTIALLTDPACPTLGRSAFAVLSGTDDTGAAVPGEALGAEAVDKYTLKLTFKTPTTPEDFLLDKNREYYVLPTHLL
;
A
#
# COMPACT_ATOMS: atom_id res chain seq x y z
N MET A 1 56.11 -35.55 -21.07
CA MET A 1 55.89 -34.31 -20.28
C MET A 1 54.74 -33.46 -20.85
N LYS A 2 54.73 -33.08 -22.12
CA LYS A 2 53.70 -32.22 -22.73
C LYS A 2 52.23 -32.75 -22.63
N ARG A 3 52.01 -34.08 -22.66
CA ARG A 3 50.68 -34.69 -22.54
C ARG A 3 50.20 -34.73 -21.08
N LEU A 4 51.05 -34.80 -20.10
CA LEU A 4 50.70 -34.78 -18.68
C LEU A 4 50.29 -33.36 -18.23
N THR A 5 50.99 -32.33 -18.74
CA THR A 5 50.62 -30.93 -18.46
C THR A 5 49.31 -30.55 -19.08
N ALA A 6 48.98 -31.03 -20.28
CA ALA A 6 47.70 -30.79 -20.93
C ALA A 6 46.51 -31.43 -20.17
N LEU A 7 46.70 -32.63 -19.62
CA LEU A 7 45.71 -33.33 -18.79
C LEU A 7 45.47 -32.61 -17.45
N LEU A 8 46.53 -32.11 -16.82
CA LEU A 8 46.41 -31.33 -15.59
C LEU A 8 45.72 -29.99 -15.79
N LEU A 9 45.99 -29.31 -16.92
CA LEU A 9 45.28 -28.06 -17.27
C LEU A 9 43.79 -28.31 -17.56
N ALA A 10 43.46 -29.38 -18.27
CA ALA A 10 42.06 -29.74 -18.56
C ALA A 10 41.29 -30.12 -17.30
N ALA A 11 41.94 -30.83 -16.35
CA ALA A 11 41.35 -31.16 -15.07
C ALA A 11 41.13 -29.90 -14.20
N ALA A 12 42.06 -28.95 -14.19
CA ALA A 12 41.91 -27.68 -13.46
C ALA A 12 40.81 -26.83 -14.05
N LEU A 13 40.65 -26.79 -15.39
CA LEU A 13 39.54 -26.08 -16.04
C LEU A 13 38.18 -26.74 -15.74
N ALA A 14 38.11 -28.07 -15.70
CA ALA A 14 36.90 -28.80 -15.37
C ALA A 14 36.46 -28.58 -13.90
N LEU A 15 37.42 -28.49 -12.97
CA LEU A 15 37.15 -28.17 -11.57
C LEU A 15 36.69 -26.72 -11.35
N SER A 16 37.15 -25.76 -12.16
CA SER A 16 36.69 -24.37 -12.05
C SER A 16 35.25 -24.17 -12.58
N LEU A 17 34.79 -25.02 -13.51
CA LEU A 17 33.40 -25.02 -13.99
C LEU A 17 32.41 -25.69 -13.01
N ALA A 18 32.92 -26.57 -12.12
CA ALA A 18 32.11 -27.19 -11.07
C ALA A 18 31.95 -26.31 -9.83
N ALA A 19 32.61 -25.16 -9.77
CA ALA A 19 32.48 -24.20 -8.65
C ALA A 19 31.23 -23.30 -8.75
N CYS A 20 30.51 -23.32 -9.89
CA CYS A 20 29.13 -22.87 -9.90
C CYS A 20 28.31 -23.97 -9.19
N GLY A 21 28.13 -23.82 -7.88
CA GLY A 21 27.22 -24.64 -7.10
C GLY A 21 25.79 -24.56 -7.70
N PRO A 22 24.93 -25.54 -7.37
CA PRO A 22 23.54 -25.49 -7.81
C PRO A 22 22.97 -24.11 -7.48
N GLU A 23 22.34 -23.45 -8.45
CA GLU A 23 21.58 -22.24 -8.21
C GLU A 23 20.73 -22.49 -6.97
N GLY A 24 21.07 -21.85 -5.86
CA GLY A 24 20.29 -21.92 -4.64
C GLY A 24 18.88 -21.52 -5.04
N LYS A 25 17.88 -22.35 -4.68
CA LYS A 25 16.48 -21.94 -4.79
C LYS A 25 16.41 -20.49 -4.39
N ALA A 26 15.84 -19.66 -5.25
CA ALA A 26 15.60 -18.25 -4.94
C ALA A 26 15.05 -18.22 -3.51
N ALA A 27 15.76 -17.54 -2.62
CA ALA A 27 15.32 -17.53 -1.23
C ALA A 27 13.96 -16.85 -1.19
N ASP A 28 12.94 -17.53 -0.65
CA ASP A 28 11.59 -16.98 -0.45
C ASP A 28 11.60 -15.77 0.52
N THR A 29 12.78 -15.22 0.77
CA THR A 29 13.02 -14.16 1.74
C THR A 29 13.73 -13.01 1.06
N VAL A 30 13.08 -11.83 1.07
CA VAL A 30 13.69 -10.56 0.69
C VAL A 30 14.30 -9.93 1.94
N ARG A 31 15.60 -9.60 1.88
CA ARG A 31 16.31 -8.88 2.95
C ARG A 31 16.44 -7.41 2.54
N TYR A 32 15.84 -6.53 3.32
CA TYR A 32 15.89 -5.09 3.10
C TYR A 32 16.73 -4.41 4.18
N GLY A 33 17.81 -3.73 3.78
CA GLY A 33 18.65 -2.96 4.70
C GLY A 33 18.10 -1.56 4.90
N LEU A 34 17.91 -1.14 6.15
CA LEU A 34 17.58 0.22 6.51
C LEU A 34 18.78 0.86 7.21
N SER A 35 19.06 2.14 6.95
CA SER A 35 20.13 2.89 7.60
C SER A 35 19.75 3.38 9.00
N ASN A 36 18.46 3.32 9.35
CA ASN A 36 17.94 3.65 10.69
C ASN A 36 16.80 2.71 11.07
N ALA A 37 16.47 2.66 12.37
CA ALA A 37 15.33 1.93 12.88
C ALA A 37 14.01 2.59 12.46
N TRP A 38 12.95 1.79 12.33
CA TRP A 38 11.57 2.27 12.22
C TRP A 38 11.01 2.58 13.62
N ASP A 39 9.99 3.40 13.70
CA ASP A 39 9.34 3.82 14.95
C ASP A 39 7.96 3.19 15.18
N ALA A 40 7.27 2.78 14.13
CA ALA A 40 5.99 2.09 14.20
C ALA A 40 5.82 1.13 13.02
N LEU A 41 5.00 0.09 13.21
CA LEU A 41 4.60 -0.84 12.14
C LEU A 41 3.17 -0.57 11.66
N MET A 42 2.39 0.22 12.41
CA MET A 42 1.06 0.66 11.99
C MET A 42 1.17 1.97 11.23
N PRO A 43 0.68 2.08 9.98
CA PRO A 43 0.90 3.22 9.11
C PRO A 43 0.44 4.57 9.69
N TYR A 44 -0.58 4.53 10.52
CA TYR A 44 -1.21 5.73 11.06
C TYR A 44 -0.69 6.15 12.44
N ASN A 45 0.29 5.44 13.00
CA ASN A 45 0.78 5.65 14.36
C ASN A 45 2.28 5.96 14.44
N SER A 46 2.92 6.36 13.33
CA SER A 46 4.33 6.77 13.35
C SER A 46 4.50 8.16 13.97
N PRO A 47 5.06 8.27 15.18
CA PRO A 47 5.21 9.56 15.87
C PRO A 47 6.12 10.54 15.15
N SER A 48 7.10 10.04 14.41
CA SER A 48 8.08 10.87 13.69
C SER A 48 7.73 11.06 12.22
N GLY A 49 6.71 10.37 11.69
CA GLY A 49 6.47 10.30 10.25
C GLY A 49 7.65 9.69 9.49
N SER A 50 8.38 8.79 10.14
CA SER A 50 9.66 8.26 9.68
C SER A 50 9.57 7.65 8.27
N ASN A 51 10.45 8.10 7.38
CA ASN A 51 10.60 7.51 6.05
C ASN A 51 10.99 6.03 6.12
N TYR A 52 11.68 5.59 7.18
CA TYR A 52 12.06 4.18 7.38
C TYR A 52 10.85 3.31 7.69
N SER A 53 9.91 3.80 8.50
CA SER A 53 8.62 3.14 8.75
C SER A 53 7.80 3.08 7.46
N ARG A 54 7.76 4.16 6.67
CA ARG A 54 7.05 4.21 5.39
C ARG A 54 7.57 3.19 4.38
N ILE A 55 8.90 2.99 4.29
CA ILE A 55 9.49 1.94 3.44
C ILE A 55 8.94 0.56 3.80
N ILE A 56 8.71 0.30 5.10
CA ILE A 56 8.13 -0.97 5.57
C ILE A 56 6.64 -1.03 5.22
N TYR A 57 5.90 0.06 5.48
CA TYR A 57 4.46 0.11 5.16
C TYR A 57 4.20 -0.20 3.68
N ASP A 58 5.00 0.36 2.78
CA ASP A 58 4.90 0.13 1.33
C ASP A 58 5.17 -1.33 0.91
N LYS A 59 5.64 -2.18 1.83
CA LYS A 59 5.86 -3.63 1.61
C LYS A 59 4.81 -4.51 2.28
N ILE A 60 4.07 -3.98 3.24
CA ILE A 60 3.13 -4.74 4.08
C ILE A 60 1.68 -4.37 3.76
N TYR A 61 1.42 -3.08 3.57
CA TYR A 61 0.10 -2.54 3.30
C TYR A 61 -0.02 -2.08 1.85
N ASP A 62 -1.23 -2.15 1.31
CA ASP A 62 -1.48 -1.63 -0.02
C ASP A 62 -2.33 -0.35 0.02
N ARG A 63 -2.29 0.38 -1.07
CA ARG A 63 -3.00 1.62 -1.36
C ARG A 63 -3.83 1.44 -2.61
N LEU A 64 -4.75 2.39 -2.87
CA LEU A 64 -5.56 2.35 -4.09
C LEU A 64 -4.70 2.32 -5.36
N ALA A 65 -3.66 3.16 -5.42
CA ALA A 65 -2.71 3.20 -6.54
C ALA A 65 -1.29 3.48 -6.04
N TYR A 66 -0.29 3.13 -6.83
CA TYR A 66 1.09 3.57 -6.65
C TYR A 66 1.35 4.82 -7.48
N VAL A 67 2.02 5.81 -6.87
CA VAL A 67 2.40 7.06 -7.53
C VAL A 67 3.89 7.00 -7.83
N HIS A 68 4.25 6.96 -9.09
CA HIS A 68 5.64 7.00 -9.54
C HIS A 68 6.25 8.41 -9.37
N ALA A 69 7.58 8.49 -9.42
CA ALA A 69 8.30 9.75 -9.25
C ALA A 69 8.02 10.78 -10.37
N ASP A 70 7.58 10.32 -11.53
CA ASP A 70 7.17 11.15 -12.66
C ASP A 70 5.69 11.57 -12.62
N GLY A 71 4.96 11.16 -11.56
CA GLY A 71 3.53 11.44 -11.38
C GLY A 71 2.60 10.44 -12.09
N THR A 72 3.13 9.40 -12.73
CA THR A 72 2.26 8.35 -13.30
C THR A 72 1.61 7.52 -12.19
N LEU A 73 0.36 7.12 -12.42
CA LEU A 73 -0.42 6.29 -11.52
C LEU A 73 -0.42 4.85 -12.00
N GLU A 74 -0.02 3.93 -11.12
CA GLU A 74 -0.08 2.49 -11.34
C GLU A 74 -1.18 1.89 -10.47
N PRO A 75 -2.19 1.18 -11.03
CA PRO A 75 -3.19 0.46 -10.26
C PRO A 75 -2.59 -0.49 -9.23
N ARG A 76 -3.17 -0.52 -8.01
CA ARG A 76 -2.78 -1.42 -6.93
C ARG A 76 -4.02 -2.10 -6.34
N ALA A 77 -4.45 -1.74 -5.12
CA ALA A 77 -5.69 -2.27 -4.57
C ALA A 77 -6.92 -1.84 -5.39
N ALA A 78 -6.89 -0.70 -6.08
CA ALA A 78 -7.86 -0.36 -7.12
C ALA A 78 -7.30 -0.72 -8.49
N SER A 79 -8.09 -1.42 -9.29
CA SER A 79 -7.79 -1.78 -10.67
C SER A 79 -8.14 -0.65 -11.66
N SER A 80 -9.09 0.20 -11.30
CA SER A 80 -9.50 1.39 -12.06
C SER A 80 -10.27 2.37 -11.16
N TRP A 81 -10.50 3.57 -11.68
CA TRP A 81 -11.26 4.63 -10.99
C TRP A 81 -11.93 5.55 -11.98
N GLU A 82 -12.99 6.23 -11.54
CA GLU A 82 -13.73 7.19 -12.32
C GLU A 82 -14.36 8.27 -11.44
N SER A 83 -14.62 9.45 -12.04
CA SER A 83 -15.34 10.52 -11.37
C SER A 83 -16.83 10.19 -11.28
N ALA A 84 -17.46 10.58 -10.17
CA ALA A 84 -18.88 10.44 -9.93
C ALA A 84 -19.49 11.76 -9.39
N ASP A 85 -20.81 11.83 -9.36
CA ASP A 85 -21.59 12.92 -8.78
C ASP A 85 -21.15 14.32 -9.24
N GLY A 86 -20.87 14.46 -10.54
CA GLY A 86 -20.46 15.74 -11.11
C GLY A 86 -19.07 16.22 -10.66
N GLY A 87 -18.20 15.29 -10.27
CA GLY A 87 -16.82 15.56 -9.84
C GLY A 87 -16.66 15.78 -8.33
N THR A 88 -17.73 15.61 -7.54
CA THR A 88 -17.65 15.67 -6.07
C THR A 88 -17.42 14.31 -5.42
N ALA A 89 -17.37 13.24 -6.20
CA ALA A 89 -17.05 11.90 -5.74
C ALA A 89 -16.16 11.15 -6.75
N ALA A 90 -15.50 10.10 -6.27
CA ALA A 90 -14.76 9.16 -7.06
C ALA A 90 -15.22 7.73 -6.73
N LEU A 91 -15.32 6.90 -7.75
CA LEU A 91 -15.50 5.45 -7.63
C LEU A 91 -14.15 4.78 -7.87
N PHE A 92 -13.78 3.87 -6.98
CA PHE A 92 -12.58 3.04 -7.08
C PHE A 92 -13.01 1.58 -7.18
N HIS A 93 -12.74 0.96 -8.33
CA HIS A 93 -13.03 -0.47 -8.55
C HIS A 93 -11.83 -1.27 -8.06
N LEU A 94 -12.03 -2.05 -7.00
CA LEU A 94 -10.97 -2.81 -6.36
C LEU A 94 -10.58 -4.05 -7.17
N ASP A 95 -9.34 -4.49 -7.03
CA ASP A 95 -8.90 -5.76 -7.59
C ASP A 95 -9.51 -6.92 -6.78
N GLU A 96 -10.39 -7.69 -7.40
CA GLU A 96 -11.06 -8.84 -6.78
C GLU A 96 -10.09 -9.95 -6.33
N LYS A 97 -8.84 -9.93 -6.79
CA LYS A 97 -7.79 -10.86 -6.40
C LYS A 97 -6.97 -10.38 -5.22
N ALA A 98 -7.12 -9.12 -4.81
CA ALA A 98 -6.42 -8.58 -3.66
C ALA A 98 -6.88 -9.30 -2.38
N ALA A 99 -5.91 -9.75 -1.58
CA ALA A 99 -6.17 -10.42 -0.31
C ALA A 99 -5.17 -9.99 0.75
N PHE A 100 -5.61 -9.99 2.00
CA PHE A 100 -4.72 -9.88 3.16
C PHE A 100 -3.83 -11.12 3.29
N HIS A 101 -2.81 -11.05 4.14
CA HIS A 101 -1.84 -12.14 4.34
C HIS A 101 -2.46 -13.44 4.89
N ASP A 102 -3.63 -13.36 5.53
CA ASP A 102 -4.41 -14.51 6.00
C ASP A 102 -5.32 -15.12 4.94
N GLY A 103 -5.34 -14.54 3.73
CA GLY A 103 -6.16 -14.98 2.61
C GLY A 103 -7.55 -14.34 2.55
N THR A 104 -7.92 -13.49 3.51
CA THR A 104 -9.18 -12.75 3.48
C THR A 104 -9.19 -11.75 2.31
N PRO A 105 -10.21 -11.76 1.42
CA PRO A 105 -10.29 -10.80 0.32
C PRO A 105 -10.33 -9.36 0.81
N VAL A 106 -9.62 -8.46 0.16
CA VAL A 106 -9.74 -7.01 0.41
C VAL A 106 -11.01 -6.50 -0.27
N THR A 107 -11.91 -5.91 0.51
CA THR A 107 -13.20 -5.42 0.04
C THR A 107 -13.37 -3.93 0.30
N ALA A 108 -14.38 -3.32 -0.31
CA ALA A 108 -14.73 -1.92 -0.07
C ALA A 108 -15.12 -1.66 1.41
N GLU A 109 -15.68 -2.66 2.10
CA GLU A 109 -15.97 -2.57 3.54
C GLU A 109 -14.70 -2.38 4.37
N HIS A 110 -13.61 -3.09 4.07
CA HIS A 110 -12.35 -2.87 4.78
C HIS A 110 -11.82 -1.44 4.63
N TRP A 111 -12.06 -0.80 3.46
CA TRP A 111 -11.72 0.60 3.24
C TRP A 111 -12.62 1.54 4.05
N THR A 112 -13.94 1.33 4.02
CA THR A 112 -14.88 2.16 4.80
C THR A 112 -14.67 2.02 6.30
N ASP A 113 -14.43 0.80 6.79
CA ASP A 113 -14.12 0.53 8.20
C ASP A 113 -12.80 1.18 8.62
N THR A 114 -11.76 1.08 7.77
CA THR A 114 -10.49 1.76 8.02
C THR A 114 -10.69 3.27 8.16
N ILE A 115 -11.43 3.88 7.23
CA ILE A 115 -11.69 5.32 7.25
C ILE A 115 -12.55 5.70 8.47
N ALA A 116 -13.59 4.93 8.77
CA ALA A 116 -14.43 5.15 9.95
C ALA A 116 -13.62 5.07 11.26
N LEU A 117 -12.76 4.05 11.40
CA LEU A 117 -11.89 3.90 12.56
C LEU A 117 -10.95 5.11 12.73
N LEU A 118 -10.29 5.53 11.64
CA LEU A 118 -9.26 6.57 11.70
C LEU A 118 -9.84 7.98 11.82
N THR A 119 -11.07 8.19 11.37
CA THR A 119 -11.80 9.46 11.53
C THR A 119 -12.52 9.57 12.87
N ASP A 120 -12.69 8.46 13.62
CA ASP A 120 -13.25 8.51 14.98
C ASP A 120 -12.37 9.40 15.87
N PRO A 121 -12.92 10.46 16.48
CA PRO A 121 -12.18 11.32 17.42
C PRO A 121 -11.55 10.56 18.59
N ALA A 122 -12.10 9.41 19.01
CA ALA A 122 -11.57 8.57 20.06
C ALA A 122 -10.36 7.72 19.62
N CYS A 123 -10.15 7.52 18.32
CA CYS A 123 -9.01 6.76 17.81
C CYS A 123 -7.70 7.58 17.95
N PRO A 124 -6.68 7.07 18.67
CA PRO A 124 -5.41 7.79 18.86
C PRO A 124 -4.51 7.66 17.62
N THR A 125 -4.91 8.23 16.48
CA THR A 125 -4.14 8.22 15.23
C THR A 125 -3.44 9.54 14.99
N LEU A 126 -2.26 9.50 14.37
CA LEU A 126 -1.49 10.68 13.95
C LEU A 126 -1.77 11.04 12.48
N GLY A 127 -2.37 10.15 11.71
CA GLY A 127 -2.64 10.32 10.27
C GLY A 127 -4.03 10.87 9.93
N ARG A 128 -4.85 11.28 10.92
CA ARG A 128 -6.25 11.67 10.70
C ARG A 128 -6.44 12.80 9.70
N SER A 129 -5.54 13.78 9.69
CA SER A 129 -5.62 14.95 8.78
C SER A 129 -5.65 14.57 7.29
N ALA A 130 -5.19 13.39 6.93
CA ALA A 130 -5.28 12.90 5.55
C ALA A 130 -6.74 12.75 5.09
N PHE A 131 -7.68 12.50 6.03
CA PHE A 131 -9.10 12.33 5.75
C PHE A 131 -9.89 13.64 5.74
N ALA A 132 -9.25 14.79 6.02
CA ALA A 132 -9.92 16.10 6.06
C ALA A 132 -10.55 16.53 4.70
N VAL A 133 -10.19 15.87 3.60
CA VAL A 133 -10.76 16.11 2.27
C VAL A 133 -12.12 15.46 2.07
N LEU A 134 -12.49 14.46 2.88
CA LEU A 134 -13.73 13.72 2.76
C LEU A 134 -14.91 14.53 3.33
N SER A 135 -16.08 14.43 2.73
CA SER A 135 -17.31 14.94 3.33
C SER A 135 -17.60 14.25 4.66
N GLY A 136 -18.31 14.93 5.56
CA GLY A 136 -18.61 14.42 6.90
C GLY A 136 -17.42 14.39 7.86
N THR A 137 -16.29 15.03 7.52
CA THR A 137 -15.16 15.24 8.43
C THR A 137 -14.94 16.74 8.71
N ASP A 138 -14.25 17.07 9.79
CA ASP A 138 -13.77 18.44 10.05
C ASP A 138 -12.40 18.72 9.39
N ASP A 139 -11.81 19.87 9.66
CA ASP A 139 -10.49 20.26 9.11
C ASP A 139 -9.33 19.47 9.70
N THR A 140 -9.56 18.74 10.79
CA THR A 140 -8.58 17.81 11.38
C THR A 140 -8.72 16.40 10.81
N GLY A 141 -9.77 16.13 10.01
CA GLY A 141 -10.11 14.85 9.47
C GLY A 141 -10.94 13.98 10.43
N ALA A 142 -11.43 14.56 11.54
CA ALA A 142 -12.32 13.85 12.45
C ALA A 142 -13.76 13.83 11.90
N ALA A 143 -14.44 12.69 12.08
CA ALA A 143 -15.85 12.57 11.70
C ALA A 143 -16.71 13.55 12.48
N VAL A 144 -17.59 14.28 11.79
CA VAL A 144 -18.52 15.24 12.37
C VAL A 144 -19.77 14.51 12.83
N PRO A 145 -20.12 14.58 14.13
CA PRO A 145 -21.30 13.89 14.62
C PRO A 145 -22.58 14.29 13.90
N GLY A 146 -23.32 13.32 13.38
CA GLY A 146 -24.57 13.51 12.65
C GLY A 146 -24.42 13.76 11.16
N GLU A 147 -23.21 13.88 10.64
CA GLU A 147 -22.93 13.96 9.20
C GLU A 147 -22.58 12.58 8.64
N ALA A 148 -22.97 12.33 7.39
CA ALA A 148 -22.58 11.11 6.69
C ALA A 148 -21.12 11.21 6.26
N LEU A 149 -20.31 10.20 6.64
CA LEU A 149 -18.92 10.12 6.23
C LEU A 149 -18.82 9.85 4.72
N GLY A 150 -17.96 10.57 4.03
CA GLY A 150 -17.73 10.48 2.59
C GLY A 150 -16.94 9.23 2.17
N ALA A 151 -17.30 8.07 2.72
CA ALA A 151 -16.75 6.77 2.35
C ALA A 151 -17.88 5.74 2.38
N GLU A 152 -18.12 5.08 1.24
CA GLU A 152 -19.22 4.14 1.06
C GLU A 152 -18.76 2.91 0.28
N ALA A 153 -19.11 1.73 0.75
CA ALA A 153 -19.01 0.49 -0.02
C ALA A 153 -20.27 0.36 -0.88
N VAL A 154 -20.19 0.76 -2.14
CA VAL A 154 -21.32 0.67 -3.10
C VAL A 154 -21.69 -0.78 -3.36
N ASP A 155 -20.66 -1.61 -3.48
CA ASP A 155 -20.72 -3.07 -3.50
C ASP A 155 -19.43 -3.65 -2.91
N LYS A 156 -19.27 -4.97 -2.99
CA LYS A 156 -18.14 -5.66 -2.39
C LYS A 156 -16.77 -5.12 -2.85
N TYR A 157 -16.67 -4.66 -4.10
CA TYR A 157 -15.42 -4.25 -4.71
C TYR A 157 -15.46 -2.84 -5.31
N THR A 158 -16.48 -2.06 -4.98
CA THR A 158 -16.59 -0.65 -5.41
C THR A 158 -16.63 0.26 -4.19
N LEU A 159 -15.54 1.00 -3.98
CA LEU A 159 -15.42 2.04 -2.96
C LEU A 159 -15.79 3.39 -3.59
N LYS A 160 -16.73 4.11 -2.97
CA LYS A 160 -17.02 5.50 -3.30
C LYS A 160 -16.45 6.42 -2.24
N LEU A 161 -15.66 7.40 -2.67
CA LEU A 161 -15.22 8.50 -1.82
C LEU A 161 -15.90 9.80 -2.26
N THR A 162 -16.53 10.51 -1.32
CA THR A 162 -17.18 11.81 -1.54
C THR A 162 -16.36 12.90 -0.89
N PHE A 163 -16.05 13.94 -1.65
CA PHE A 163 -15.15 15.02 -1.25
C PHE A 163 -15.91 16.29 -0.85
N LYS A 164 -15.34 17.10 0.02
CA LYS A 164 -15.88 18.43 0.40
C LYS A 164 -15.90 19.40 -0.77
N THR A 165 -14.96 19.28 -1.69
CA THR A 165 -14.82 20.12 -2.89
C THR A 165 -14.61 19.23 -4.11
N PRO A 166 -15.01 19.68 -5.30
CA PRO A 166 -14.77 18.93 -6.54
C PRO A 166 -13.30 18.54 -6.65
N THR A 167 -13.06 17.23 -6.81
CA THR A 167 -11.72 16.63 -6.84
C THR A 167 -11.76 15.45 -7.81
N THR A 168 -10.85 15.43 -8.78
CA THR A 168 -10.73 14.27 -9.67
C THR A 168 -10.11 13.07 -8.92
N PRO A 169 -10.42 11.82 -9.31
CA PRO A 169 -9.75 10.66 -8.73
C PRO A 169 -8.23 10.75 -8.85
N GLU A 170 -7.72 11.24 -9.97
CA GLU A 170 -6.29 11.42 -10.22
C GLU A 170 -5.67 12.44 -9.26
N ASP A 171 -6.30 13.60 -9.07
CA ASP A 171 -5.81 14.61 -8.12
C ASP A 171 -5.81 14.07 -6.68
N PHE A 172 -6.86 13.34 -6.29
CA PHE A 172 -6.91 12.67 -5.00
C PHE A 172 -5.78 11.65 -4.85
N LEU A 173 -5.55 10.80 -5.86
CA LEU A 173 -4.51 9.78 -5.82
C LEU A 173 -3.11 10.40 -5.77
N LEU A 174 -2.87 11.48 -6.49
CA LEU A 174 -1.58 12.18 -6.49
C LEU A 174 -1.27 12.88 -5.16
N ASP A 175 -2.28 13.49 -4.54
CA ASP A 175 -2.11 14.27 -3.32
C ASP A 175 -2.26 13.43 -2.04
N LYS A 176 -3.35 12.67 -1.90
CA LYS A 176 -3.76 12.03 -0.64
C LYS A 176 -3.54 10.52 -0.55
N ASN A 177 -3.57 9.79 -1.68
CA ASN A 177 -3.46 8.32 -1.66
C ASN A 177 -2.23 7.80 -0.91
N ARG A 178 -1.17 8.58 -0.80
CA ARG A 178 0.04 8.27 -0.04
C ARG A 178 -0.26 7.97 1.44
N GLU A 179 -1.32 8.54 1.97
CA GLU A 179 -1.74 8.43 3.37
C GLU A 179 -2.87 7.40 3.55
N TYR A 180 -3.39 6.79 2.47
CA TYR A 180 -4.53 5.88 2.49
C TYR A 180 -4.07 4.43 2.32
N TYR A 181 -3.88 3.73 3.43
CA TYR A 181 -3.63 2.29 3.48
C TYR A 181 -4.88 1.57 3.99
N VAL A 182 -5.20 0.41 3.41
CA VAL A 182 -6.27 -0.44 3.93
C VAL A 182 -5.76 -1.26 5.11
N LEU A 183 -6.55 -1.32 6.19
CA LEU A 183 -6.26 -2.12 7.37
C LEU A 183 -7.06 -3.43 7.36
N PRO A 184 -6.55 -4.51 7.96
CA PRO A 184 -7.28 -5.76 8.15
C PRO A 184 -8.30 -5.61 9.29
N THR A 185 -9.36 -4.84 9.07
CA THR A 185 -10.34 -4.47 10.11
C THR A 185 -11.08 -5.66 10.68
N HIS A 186 -11.12 -6.79 9.97
CA HIS A 186 -11.65 -8.06 10.47
C HIS A 186 -10.83 -8.70 11.60
N LEU A 187 -9.63 -8.17 11.88
CA LEU A 187 -8.74 -8.61 12.97
C LEU A 187 -8.70 -7.64 14.15
N LEU A 188 -9.41 -6.50 14.09
CA LEU A 188 -9.39 -5.43 15.09
C LEU A 188 -10.51 -5.52 16.11
#